data_5a3572451e00eca09d3639a5546d5f1c
#
_entry.id   5a3572451e00eca09d3639a5546d5f1c
#
_cell.length_a   1.000
_cell.length_b   1.000
_cell.length_c   1.000
_cell.angle_alpha   90.00
_cell.angle_beta   90.00
_cell.angle_gamma   90.00
#
_symmetry.space_group_name_H-M   'P 1'
#
loop_
_entity.id
_entity.type
_entity.pdbx_description
1 polymer ?
#
loop_
_entity_poly.entity_id
_entity_poly.type
_entity_poly.pdbx_seq_one_letter_code
_entity_poly.pdbx_strand_id
1 'polypeptide(L)'
;IFLNRTCFNGLYRVNKKGEFNVPFADNKSIKLTDESNLLKTSKLLKKTKLLSLSYDLVLKKYAKKNDLIFLDPPYLPVSKFSDFKRYTKEQFHLDDHKKLAILYEELDKKGCYLILTNSNTPEILKLYNKFNIKILNTKRNINSKGNLRTGKDIIVTNYETNI
;
A
#
# COMPACT_ATOMS: atom_id res chain seq x y z
N ILE A 1 -9.95 -2.79 -14.30
CA ILE A 1 -9.32 -1.97 -15.36
C ILE A 1 -10.29 -0.88 -15.83
N PHE A 2 -11.50 -1.23 -16.30
CA PHE A 2 -12.47 -0.26 -16.81
C PHE A 2 -12.75 0.89 -15.82
N LEU A 3 -13.19 0.58 -14.60
CA LEU A 3 -13.48 1.60 -13.57
C LEU A 3 -12.27 2.48 -13.27
N ASN A 4 -11.08 1.88 -13.13
CA ASN A 4 -9.85 2.63 -12.86
C ASN A 4 -9.48 3.60 -14.00
N ARG A 5 -9.83 3.28 -15.25
CA ARG A 5 -9.56 4.14 -16.41
C ARG A 5 -10.62 5.21 -16.64
N THR A 6 -11.86 4.95 -16.24
CA THR A 6 -13.02 5.80 -16.54
C THR A 6 -13.49 6.65 -15.36
N CYS A 7 -13.05 6.36 -14.14
CA CYS A 7 -13.41 7.15 -12.96
C CYS A 7 -12.48 8.34 -12.72
N PHE A 8 -12.94 9.27 -11.92
CA PHE A 8 -12.20 10.48 -11.56
C PHE A 8 -10.83 10.15 -10.95
N ASN A 9 -9.76 10.64 -11.56
CA ASN A 9 -8.35 10.41 -11.17
C ASN A 9 -7.92 8.95 -11.03
N GLY A 10 -8.61 7.99 -11.65
CA GLY A 10 -8.29 6.58 -11.54
C GLY A 10 -8.42 6.02 -10.12
N LEU A 11 -9.21 6.66 -9.26
CA LEU A 11 -9.39 6.24 -7.89
C LEU A 11 -10.27 4.99 -7.79
N TYR A 12 -9.93 4.09 -6.89
CA TYR A 12 -10.84 3.04 -6.45
C TYR A 12 -11.29 3.34 -5.03
N ARG A 13 -12.59 3.48 -4.82
CA ARG A 13 -13.17 3.73 -3.50
C ARG A 13 -14.55 3.09 -3.41
N VAL A 14 -14.87 2.54 -2.26
CA VAL A 14 -16.19 2.00 -1.96
C VAL A 14 -16.85 2.76 -0.79
N ASN A 15 -18.18 2.76 -0.76
CA ASN A 15 -18.96 3.27 0.36
C ASN A 15 -19.01 2.27 1.53
N LYS A 16 -19.74 2.59 2.61
CA LYS A 16 -19.90 1.69 3.77
C LYS A 16 -20.58 0.36 3.44
N LYS A 17 -21.31 0.30 2.32
CA LYS A 17 -21.97 -0.93 1.85
C LYS A 17 -21.05 -1.80 0.97
N GLY A 18 -19.83 -1.30 0.62
CA GLY A 18 -18.90 -1.99 -0.26
C GLY A 18 -19.15 -1.68 -1.75
N GLU A 19 -20.01 -0.72 -2.08
CA GLU A 19 -20.33 -0.34 -3.46
C GLU A 19 -19.36 0.72 -3.97
N PHE A 20 -18.90 0.58 -5.21
CA PHE A 20 -18.02 1.56 -5.86
C PHE A 20 -18.73 2.93 -5.98
N ASN A 21 -18.07 4.01 -5.53
CA ASN A 21 -18.67 5.32 -5.43
C ASN A 21 -17.78 6.48 -5.92
N VAL A 22 -16.88 6.20 -6.87
CA VAL A 22 -16.10 7.27 -7.51
C VAL A 22 -16.85 7.77 -8.75
N PRO A 23 -17.00 9.11 -8.94
CA PRO A 23 -17.65 9.66 -10.12
C PRO A 23 -16.95 9.28 -11.42
N PHE A 24 -17.70 9.24 -12.51
CA PHE A 24 -17.15 9.12 -13.86
C PHE A 24 -16.28 10.35 -14.17
N ALA A 25 -15.13 10.13 -14.81
CA ALA A 25 -14.31 11.22 -15.33
C ALA A 25 -14.76 11.50 -16.76
N ASP A 26 -15.23 12.72 -17.02
CA ASP A 26 -15.58 13.16 -18.39
C ASP A 26 -14.29 13.35 -19.20
N ASN A 27 -13.73 12.25 -19.65
CA ASN A 27 -12.47 12.21 -20.38
C ASN A 27 -12.74 11.72 -21.83
N LYS A 28 -12.68 12.62 -22.79
CA LYS A 28 -13.08 12.39 -24.19
C LYS A 28 -12.18 11.42 -24.97
N SER A 29 -10.99 11.08 -24.45
CA SER A 29 -10.05 10.17 -25.12
C SER A 29 -9.39 9.20 -24.12
N ILE A 30 -10.13 8.16 -23.74
CA ILE A 30 -9.60 7.16 -22.81
C ILE A 30 -9.12 5.94 -23.59
N LYS A 31 -7.82 5.64 -23.52
CA LYS A 31 -7.31 4.32 -23.90
C LYS A 31 -7.64 3.33 -22.79
N LEU A 32 -8.68 2.54 -22.98
CA LEU A 32 -9.21 1.61 -21.97
C LEU A 32 -8.21 0.49 -21.64
N THR A 33 -7.49 -0.01 -22.64
CA THR A 33 -6.59 -1.15 -22.50
C THR A 33 -5.24 -0.87 -23.16
N ASP A 34 -4.19 -1.38 -22.54
CA ASP A 34 -2.87 -1.57 -23.12
C ASP A 34 -2.64 -3.08 -23.23
N GLU A 35 -3.04 -3.64 -24.38
CA GLU A 35 -3.02 -5.08 -24.61
C GLU A 35 -1.62 -5.67 -24.48
N SER A 36 -0.60 -4.99 -25.04
CA SER A 36 0.79 -5.44 -24.95
C SER A 36 1.25 -5.57 -23.50
N ASN A 37 0.96 -4.56 -22.66
CA ASN A 37 1.33 -4.57 -21.25
C ASN A 37 0.53 -5.63 -20.46
N LEU A 38 -0.76 -5.80 -20.76
CA LEU A 38 -1.58 -6.84 -20.13
C LEU A 38 -1.05 -8.25 -20.44
N LEU A 39 -0.66 -8.53 -21.69
CA LEU A 39 -0.09 -9.82 -22.08
C LEU A 39 1.26 -10.07 -21.40
N LYS A 40 2.14 -9.06 -21.31
CA LYS A 40 3.41 -9.15 -20.59
C LYS A 40 3.19 -9.43 -19.10
N THR A 41 2.28 -8.70 -18.46
CA THR A 41 1.93 -8.88 -17.05
C THR A 41 1.35 -10.27 -16.80
N SER A 42 0.45 -10.74 -17.68
CA SER A 42 -0.12 -12.09 -17.61
C SER A 42 0.97 -13.17 -17.67
N LYS A 43 1.98 -13.02 -18.55
CA LYS A 43 3.11 -13.95 -18.62
C LYS A 43 3.94 -13.97 -17.34
N LEU A 44 4.18 -12.82 -16.71
CA LEU A 44 4.88 -12.73 -15.43
C LEU A 44 4.09 -13.41 -14.30
N LEU A 45 2.78 -13.14 -14.23
CA LEU A 45 1.90 -13.70 -13.21
C LEU A 45 1.76 -15.24 -13.29
N LYS A 46 1.96 -15.84 -14.45
CA LYS A 46 1.99 -17.33 -14.57
C LYS A 46 3.09 -17.98 -13.71
N LYS A 47 4.16 -17.25 -13.40
CA LYS A 47 5.25 -17.71 -12.54
C LYS A 47 5.07 -17.31 -11.07
N THR A 48 3.96 -16.63 -10.73
CA THR A 48 3.69 -16.08 -9.41
C THR A 48 2.56 -16.86 -8.74
N LYS A 49 2.75 -17.20 -7.48
CA LYS A 49 1.69 -17.80 -6.68
C LYS A 49 0.75 -16.71 -6.17
N LEU A 50 -0.44 -16.61 -6.77
CA LEU A 50 -1.48 -15.70 -6.33
C LEU A 50 -2.37 -16.38 -5.30
N LEU A 51 -2.63 -15.71 -4.17
CA LEU A 51 -3.42 -16.24 -3.07
C LEU A 51 -4.51 -15.23 -2.70
N SER A 52 -5.74 -15.70 -2.49
CA SER A 52 -6.85 -14.93 -1.94
C SER A 52 -6.97 -15.19 -0.44
N LEU A 53 -5.97 -14.72 0.32
CA LEU A 53 -5.87 -14.90 1.77
C LEU A 53 -5.47 -13.57 2.42
N SER A 54 -5.73 -13.44 3.72
CA SER A 54 -5.19 -12.34 4.52
C SER A 54 -3.65 -12.41 4.57
N TYR A 55 -2.99 -11.24 4.59
CA TYR A 55 -1.53 -11.14 4.58
C TYR A 55 -0.87 -11.88 5.74
N ASP A 56 -1.47 -11.84 6.94
CA ASP A 56 -0.95 -12.50 8.13
C ASP A 56 -0.93 -14.02 8.00
N LEU A 57 -1.99 -14.61 7.41
CA LEU A 57 -2.06 -16.04 7.11
C LEU A 57 -1.01 -16.44 6.08
N VAL A 58 -0.82 -15.62 5.03
CA VAL A 58 0.18 -15.86 4.00
C VAL A 58 1.59 -15.82 4.61
N LEU A 59 1.91 -14.79 5.37
CA LEU A 59 3.24 -14.60 5.94
C LEU A 59 3.57 -15.66 7.00
N LYS A 60 2.63 -16.00 7.89
CA LYS A 60 2.83 -17.07 8.87
C LYS A 60 3.06 -18.43 8.19
N LYS A 61 2.33 -18.72 7.11
CA LYS A 61 2.38 -20.02 6.44
C LYS A 61 3.58 -20.18 5.49
N TYR A 62 3.92 -19.13 4.74
CA TYR A 62 4.85 -19.26 3.61
C TYR A 62 6.20 -18.57 3.81
N ALA A 63 6.29 -17.52 4.65
CA ALA A 63 7.55 -16.82 4.84
C ALA A 63 8.63 -17.75 5.42
N LYS A 64 9.83 -17.70 4.85
CA LYS A 64 11.00 -18.47 5.25
C LYS A 64 12.19 -17.54 5.49
N LYS A 65 13.18 -18.03 6.23
CA LYS A 65 14.47 -17.35 6.37
C LYS A 65 15.04 -16.98 4.99
N ASN A 66 15.57 -15.79 4.87
CA ASN A 66 16.12 -15.16 3.67
C ASN A 66 15.08 -14.74 2.60
N ASP A 67 13.78 -14.90 2.85
CA ASP A 67 12.78 -14.30 1.96
C ASP A 67 12.82 -12.77 2.05
N LEU A 68 12.68 -12.10 0.91
CA LEU A 68 12.42 -10.66 0.87
C LEU A 68 10.91 -10.43 0.90
N ILE A 69 10.43 -9.69 1.89
CA ILE A 69 9.02 -9.38 2.09
C ILE A 69 8.81 -7.88 1.96
N PHE A 70 7.97 -7.48 1.00
CA PHE A 70 7.55 -6.09 0.80
C PHE A 70 6.13 -5.90 1.33
N LEU A 71 5.96 -4.96 2.26
CA LEU A 71 4.71 -4.63 2.92
C LEU A 71 4.30 -3.19 2.58
N ASP A 72 3.19 -3.05 1.85
CA ASP A 72 2.60 -1.76 1.49
C ASP A 72 1.14 -1.71 1.98
N PRO A 73 0.92 -1.61 3.31
CA PRO A 73 -0.42 -1.56 3.88
C PRO A 73 -1.12 -0.25 3.52
N PRO A 74 -2.45 -0.15 3.67
CA PRO A 74 -3.11 1.14 3.66
C PRO A 74 -2.46 2.07 4.69
N TYR A 75 -1.99 3.25 4.25
CA TYR A 75 -1.23 4.17 5.11
C TYR A 75 -2.11 4.77 6.20
N LEU A 76 -1.54 4.93 7.40
CA LEU A 76 -2.22 5.64 8.47
C LEU A 76 -2.49 7.09 8.05
N PRO A 77 -3.74 7.60 8.15
CA PRO A 77 -4.06 8.96 7.78
C PRO A 77 -3.26 9.99 8.60
N VAL A 78 -2.65 10.97 7.93
CA VAL A 78 -1.88 12.06 8.58
C VAL A 78 -2.81 13.06 9.29
N SER A 79 -4.09 13.11 8.92
CA SER A 79 -5.11 13.96 9.54
C SER A 79 -6.48 13.31 9.46
N LYS A 80 -7.41 13.74 10.33
CA LYS A 80 -8.81 13.28 10.32
C LYS A 80 -9.54 13.52 8.99
N PHE A 81 -9.06 14.45 8.16
CA PHE A 81 -9.61 14.78 6.85
C PHE A 81 -8.99 13.98 5.70
N SER A 82 -7.93 13.22 5.94
CA SER A 82 -7.24 12.41 4.91
C SER A 82 -7.76 10.98 4.80
N ASP A 83 -8.86 10.65 5.48
CA ASP A 83 -9.46 9.30 5.51
C ASP A 83 -10.32 9.01 4.26
N PHE A 84 -9.79 9.28 3.05
CA PHE A 84 -10.49 9.01 1.78
C PHE A 84 -10.17 7.63 1.19
N LYS A 85 -9.49 6.74 1.92
CA LYS A 85 -8.90 5.51 1.36
C LYS A 85 -9.67 4.25 1.76
N ARG A 86 -10.96 4.17 1.43
CA ARG A 86 -11.70 2.92 1.56
C ARG A 86 -11.52 2.06 0.31
N TYR A 87 -10.54 1.15 0.35
CA TYR A 87 -10.41 0.12 -0.68
C TYR A 87 -11.36 -1.05 -0.45
N THR A 88 -11.73 -1.30 0.82
CA THR A 88 -12.62 -2.37 1.25
C THR A 88 -13.66 -1.83 2.23
N LYS A 89 -14.69 -2.60 2.52
CA LYS A 89 -15.72 -2.29 3.52
C LYS A 89 -15.10 -2.06 4.89
N GLU A 90 -14.08 -2.84 5.22
CA GLU A 90 -13.30 -2.72 6.45
C GLU A 90 -12.07 -1.83 6.21
N GLN A 91 -11.88 -0.86 7.08
CA GLN A 91 -10.72 0.03 7.02
C GLN A 91 -9.54 -0.59 7.78
N PHE A 92 -8.31 -0.24 7.38
CA PHE A 92 -7.11 -0.60 8.09
C PHE A 92 -6.81 0.49 9.14
N HIS A 93 -7.09 0.17 10.41
CA HIS A 93 -6.98 1.11 11.53
C HIS A 93 -5.65 0.98 12.26
N LEU A 94 -5.41 1.86 13.24
CA LEU A 94 -4.18 1.85 14.04
C LEU A 94 -3.91 0.49 14.72
N ASP A 95 -4.95 -0.22 15.16
CA ASP A 95 -4.79 -1.54 15.76
C ASP A 95 -4.33 -2.61 14.77
N ASP A 96 -4.66 -2.46 13.50
CA ASP A 96 -4.15 -3.34 12.44
C ASP A 96 -2.67 -3.03 12.14
N HIS A 97 -2.27 -1.75 12.22
CA HIS A 97 -0.86 -1.37 12.17
C HIS A 97 -0.05 -1.94 13.35
N LYS A 98 -0.62 -1.97 14.56
CA LYS A 98 0.03 -2.61 15.73
C LYS A 98 0.21 -4.12 15.50
N LYS A 99 -0.83 -4.81 14.99
CA LYS A 99 -0.73 -6.25 14.65
C LYS A 99 0.33 -6.50 13.58
N LEU A 100 0.37 -5.63 12.55
CA LEU A 100 1.38 -5.72 11.50
C LEU A 100 2.79 -5.49 12.03
N ALA A 101 2.98 -4.56 12.97
CA ALA A 101 4.29 -4.33 13.60
C ALA A 101 4.77 -5.53 14.43
N ILE A 102 3.87 -6.20 15.15
CA ILE A 102 4.18 -7.46 15.86
C ILE A 102 4.62 -8.54 14.85
N LEU A 103 3.86 -8.70 13.77
CA LEU A 103 4.22 -9.67 12.72
C LEU A 103 5.55 -9.32 12.04
N TYR A 104 5.84 -8.04 11.86
CA TYR A 104 7.12 -7.57 11.32
C TYR A 104 8.29 -8.00 12.23
N GLU A 105 8.18 -7.85 13.56
CA GLU A 105 9.18 -8.34 14.52
C GLU A 105 9.32 -9.88 14.50
N GLU A 106 8.22 -10.60 14.33
CA GLU A 106 8.25 -12.08 14.20
C GLU A 106 9.00 -12.53 12.95
N LEU A 107 8.78 -11.83 11.83
CA LEU A 107 9.44 -12.12 10.55
C LEU A 107 10.93 -11.74 10.58
N ASP A 108 11.29 -10.65 11.26
CA ASP A 108 12.67 -10.27 11.50
C ASP A 108 13.41 -11.36 12.30
N LYS A 109 12.85 -11.81 13.42
CA LYS A 109 13.39 -12.93 14.21
C LYS A 109 13.50 -14.22 13.40
N LYS A 110 12.64 -14.43 12.42
CA LYS A 110 12.67 -15.57 11.49
C LYS A 110 13.82 -15.47 10.47
N GLY A 111 14.43 -14.29 10.33
CA GLY A 111 15.53 -14.01 9.41
C GLY A 111 15.07 -13.67 8.00
N CYS A 112 13.91 -13.07 7.85
CA CYS A 112 13.45 -12.49 6.59
C CYS A 112 14.05 -11.10 6.40
N TYR A 113 14.20 -10.67 5.15
CA TYR A 113 14.49 -9.28 4.78
C TYR A 113 13.18 -8.53 4.59
N LEU A 114 12.99 -7.41 5.28
CA LEU A 114 11.72 -6.72 5.36
C LEU A 114 11.82 -5.30 4.84
N ILE A 115 10.88 -4.92 3.98
CA ILE A 115 10.66 -3.55 3.54
C ILE A 115 9.20 -3.21 3.82
N LEU A 116 8.95 -2.11 4.52
CA LEU A 116 7.61 -1.61 4.77
C LEU A 116 7.53 -0.13 4.39
N THR A 117 6.44 0.26 3.73
CA THR A 117 6.13 1.65 3.43
C THR A 117 4.93 2.13 4.26
N ASN A 118 4.95 3.40 4.68
CA ASN A 118 3.81 4.01 5.39
C ASN A 118 3.92 5.54 5.39
N SER A 119 2.90 6.21 5.95
CA SER A 119 2.94 7.64 6.23
C SER A 119 3.91 7.94 7.38
N ASN A 120 4.54 9.12 7.31
CA ASN A 120 5.38 9.64 8.38
C ASN A 120 4.51 10.25 9.49
N THR A 121 4.00 9.40 10.39
CA THR A 121 3.21 9.81 11.56
C THR A 121 3.90 9.36 12.85
N PRO A 122 3.72 10.09 13.98
CA PRO A 122 4.33 9.73 15.26
C PRO A 122 3.99 8.29 15.69
N GLU A 123 2.76 7.85 15.43
CA GLU A 123 2.29 6.50 15.77
C GLU A 123 3.06 5.43 15.00
N ILE A 124 3.23 5.62 13.68
CA ILE A 124 3.96 4.66 12.84
C ILE A 124 5.45 4.68 13.19
N LEU A 125 6.06 5.85 13.37
CA LEU A 125 7.46 5.96 13.80
C LEU A 125 7.70 5.22 15.11
N LYS A 126 6.76 5.31 16.06
CA LYS A 126 6.86 4.61 17.36
C LYS A 126 6.78 3.10 17.21
N LEU A 127 5.93 2.58 16.31
CA LEU A 127 5.78 1.14 16.09
C LEU A 127 7.04 0.49 15.52
N TYR A 128 7.82 1.23 14.73
CA TYR A 128 8.99 0.70 14.03
C TYR A 128 10.32 1.31 14.49
N ASN A 129 10.36 1.93 15.68
CA ASN A 129 11.53 2.66 16.20
C ASN A 129 12.80 1.82 16.41
N LYS A 130 12.67 0.50 16.41
CA LYS A 130 13.78 -0.46 16.52
C LYS A 130 14.46 -0.77 15.19
N PHE A 131 13.89 -0.31 14.09
CA PHE A 131 14.31 -0.62 12.72
C PHE A 131 14.86 0.61 12.01
N ASN A 132 15.47 0.40 10.85
CA ASN A 132 15.98 1.50 10.04
C ASN A 132 14.82 2.22 9.37
N ILE A 133 14.66 3.51 9.65
CA ILE A 133 13.59 4.35 9.08
C ILE A 133 14.21 5.42 8.20
N LYS A 134 13.80 5.46 6.92
CA LYS A 134 14.16 6.51 5.97
C LYS A 134 12.93 7.31 5.58
N ILE A 135 13.01 8.64 5.73
CA ILE A 135 11.93 9.56 5.33
C ILE A 135 12.12 9.92 3.86
N LEU A 136 11.06 9.79 3.09
CA LEU A 136 10.99 10.15 1.67
C LEU A 136 10.09 11.37 1.46
N ASN A 137 10.55 12.31 0.67
CA ASN A 137 9.70 13.38 0.16
C ASN A 137 8.91 12.83 -1.04
N THR A 138 7.60 12.73 -0.90
CA THR A 138 6.73 12.16 -1.92
C THR A 138 5.83 13.23 -2.55
N LYS A 139 5.58 13.11 -3.86
CA LYS A 139 4.58 13.92 -4.56
C LYS A 139 3.21 13.24 -4.42
N ARG A 140 2.23 13.97 -3.91
CA ARG A 140 0.84 13.46 -3.82
C ARG A 140 0.04 13.99 -4.99
N ASN A 141 -0.35 13.11 -5.91
CA ASN A 141 -1.09 13.48 -7.12
C ASN A 141 -2.55 13.86 -6.86
N ILE A 142 -3.09 13.61 -5.67
CA ILE A 142 -4.49 13.80 -5.32
C ILE A 142 -4.63 14.95 -4.31
N ASN A 143 -4.46 16.16 -4.80
CA ASN A 143 -4.85 17.35 -4.06
C ASN A 143 -5.33 18.41 -5.08
N SER A 144 -6.51 19.02 -4.83
CA SER A 144 -7.06 20.09 -5.66
C SER A 144 -6.18 21.35 -5.66
N LYS A 145 -5.36 21.56 -4.63
CA LYS A 145 -4.42 22.69 -4.52
C LYS A 145 -3.00 22.22 -4.84
N GLY A 146 -2.48 22.63 -6.01
CA GLY A 146 -1.18 22.21 -6.54
C GLY A 146 0.02 22.38 -5.59
N ASN A 147 0.03 23.46 -4.79
CA ASN A 147 1.09 23.81 -3.83
C ASN A 147 1.15 22.89 -2.59
N LEU A 148 0.14 22.03 -2.36
CA LEU A 148 0.05 21.11 -1.23
C LEU A 148 0.26 19.63 -1.64
N ARG A 149 0.85 19.40 -2.82
CA ARG A 149 1.09 18.03 -3.35
C ARG A 149 2.36 17.36 -2.83
N THR A 150 2.93 17.88 -1.75
CA THR A 150 4.08 17.26 -1.08
C THR A 150 3.62 16.49 0.15
N GLY A 151 4.16 15.30 0.34
CA GLY A 151 3.98 14.47 1.52
C GLY A 151 5.31 13.92 1.98
N LYS A 152 5.35 13.48 3.23
CA LYS A 152 6.47 12.69 3.75
C LYS A 152 5.94 11.29 4.02
N ASP A 153 6.54 10.32 3.36
CA ASP A 153 6.30 8.91 3.63
C ASP A 153 7.57 8.29 4.21
N ILE A 154 7.51 7.09 4.75
CA ILE A 154 8.66 6.40 5.29
C ILE A 154 8.86 5.06 4.60
N ILE A 155 10.11 4.62 4.56
CA ILE A 155 10.50 3.24 4.33
C ILE A 155 11.12 2.72 5.62
N VAL A 156 10.68 1.55 6.04
CA VAL A 156 11.24 0.82 7.18
C VAL A 156 11.91 -0.44 6.67
N THR A 157 13.15 -0.70 7.09
CA THR A 157 13.87 -1.94 6.79
C THR A 157 14.48 -2.51 8.05
N ASN A 158 14.62 -3.84 8.13
CA ASN A 158 15.32 -4.53 9.22
C ASN A 158 16.80 -4.80 8.90
N TYR A 159 17.31 -4.22 7.84
CA TYR A 159 18.71 -4.31 7.41
C TYR A 159 19.20 -2.94 6.94
N GLU A 160 20.50 -2.71 6.99
CA GLU A 160 21.10 -1.48 6.50
C GLU A 160 21.04 -1.41 4.97
N THR A 161 20.68 -0.24 4.45
CA THR A 161 20.70 0.05 3.02
C THR A 161 21.71 1.14 2.75
N ASN A 162 22.70 0.87 1.92
CA ASN A 162 23.70 1.85 1.46
C ASN A 162 23.13 2.79 0.37
N ILE A 163 21.87 3.23 0.50
CA ILE A 163 21.22 4.13 -0.47
C ILE A 163 21.06 5.52 0.13
#